data_5a35f82e1038c3908d930848943d6035
#
_entry.id   5a35f82e1038c3908d930848943d6035
#
_cell.length_a   1.000
_cell.length_b   1.000
_cell.length_c   1.000
_cell.angle_alpha   90.00
_cell.angle_beta   90.00
_cell.angle_gamma   90.00
#
_symmetry.space_group_name_H-M   'P 1'
#
loop_
_entity.id
_entity.type
_entity.pdbx_description
1 polymer ?
#
loop_
_entity_poly.entity_id
_entity_poly.type
_entity_poly.pdbx_seq_one_letter_code
_entity_poly.pdbx_strand_id
1 'polypeptide(L)'
;MTHDSERLSIGIALFDGAEELDWAGPWEVLSYWSRYKPEDNVEVFTVARDNSRPIECNKGLRVLADHSWDSAPAIDVLVYPGGDGTRIQIGDDEVRAWVRSVHERARLTTSVCTGAWILADAGLLKGRPATTHWEDFDELLAIDGSIEARRKDRFVDDGDIITAAGISAGIDMALYLIARLHSEDRAREIKRRLQYEPAPPV
;
A
#
# COMPACT_ATOMS: atom_id res chain seq x y z
N MET A 1 19.73 20.87 -19.94
CA MET A 1 18.30 21.10 -19.62
C MET A 1 17.93 20.06 -18.60
N THR A 2 17.95 20.43 -17.34
CA THR A 2 17.45 19.58 -16.26
C THR A 2 15.95 19.45 -16.44
N HIS A 3 15.47 18.29 -16.87
CA HIS A 3 14.07 17.94 -16.69
C HIS A 3 13.81 18.01 -15.18
N ASP A 4 13.07 19.03 -14.77
CA ASP A 4 12.43 19.07 -13.47
C ASP A 4 11.41 17.92 -13.52
N SER A 5 11.84 16.70 -13.15
CA SER A 5 10.93 15.56 -13.07
C SER A 5 9.94 15.87 -11.97
N GLU A 6 8.67 15.90 -12.31
CA GLU A 6 7.59 16.06 -11.36
C GLU A 6 7.80 15.08 -10.20
N ARG A 7 7.67 15.59 -8.96
CA ARG A 7 7.90 14.77 -7.75
C ARG A 7 6.91 13.60 -7.72
N LEU A 8 7.40 12.40 -7.49
CA LEU A 8 6.57 11.23 -7.25
C LEU A 8 6.25 11.11 -5.77
N SER A 9 4.99 11.25 -5.40
CA SER A 9 4.52 11.25 -4.01
C SER A 9 3.83 9.92 -3.66
N ILE A 10 4.37 9.22 -2.65
CA ILE A 10 3.87 7.92 -2.20
C ILE A 10 3.33 8.06 -0.78
N GLY A 11 2.01 7.92 -0.63
CA GLY A 11 1.34 7.96 0.66
C GLY A 11 1.03 6.56 1.18
N ILE A 12 1.43 6.26 2.40
CA ILE A 12 1.14 5.00 3.09
C ILE A 12 0.09 5.26 4.16
N ALA A 13 -1.08 4.65 4.00
CA ALA A 13 -2.17 4.83 4.95
C ALA A 13 -1.87 4.17 6.29
N LEU A 14 -2.25 4.85 7.38
CA LEU A 14 -2.16 4.34 8.75
C LEU A 14 -3.49 4.52 9.46
N PHE A 15 -3.84 3.54 10.30
CA PHE A 15 -5.04 3.54 11.12
C PHE A 15 -4.86 2.60 12.31
N ASP A 16 -5.67 2.79 13.35
CA ASP A 16 -5.62 1.90 14.51
C ASP A 16 -5.91 0.45 14.10
N GLY A 17 -5.07 -0.48 14.54
CA GLY A 17 -5.15 -1.88 14.16
C GLY A 17 -4.55 -2.21 12.79
N ALA A 18 -3.79 -1.30 12.15
CA ALA A 18 -3.02 -1.64 10.96
C ALA A 18 -1.95 -2.70 11.28
N GLU A 19 -1.80 -3.71 10.43
CA GLU A 19 -0.74 -4.72 10.57
C GLU A 19 0.63 -4.09 10.31
N GLU A 20 1.55 -4.24 11.26
CA GLU A 20 2.83 -3.52 11.26
C GLU A 20 3.63 -3.71 9.97
N LEU A 21 3.82 -4.96 9.53
CA LEU A 21 4.67 -5.22 8.37
C LEU A 21 3.98 -4.84 7.04
N ASP A 22 2.65 -4.76 7.01
CA ASP A 22 1.91 -4.37 5.80
C ASP A 22 2.22 -2.93 5.36
N TRP A 23 2.51 -2.05 6.31
CA TRP A 23 2.91 -0.67 6.02
C TRP A 23 4.42 -0.45 6.18
N ALA A 24 5.06 -1.04 7.19
CA ALA A 24 6.48 -0.83 7.45
C ALA A 24 7.37 -1.51 6.40
N GLY A 25 6.93 -2.65 5.83
CA GLY A 25 7.64 -3.31 4.73
C GLY A 25 7.73 -2.46 3.47
N PRO A 26 6.61 -2.01 2.91
CA PRO A 26 6.61 -1.05 1.80
C PRO A 26 7.29 0.27 2.16
N TRP A 27 7.06 0.79 3.38
CA TRP A 27 7.68 2.03 3.84
C TRP A 27 9.21 1.95 3.80
N GLU A 28 9.80 0.88 4.31
CA GLU A 28 11.25 0.68 4.30
C GLU A 28 11.80 0.65 2.88
N VAL A 29 11.21 -0.15 2.01
CA VAL A 29 11.67 -0.30 0.62
C VAL A 29 11.60 1.03 -0.14
N LEU A 30 10.47 1.72 -0.06
CA LEU A 30 10.21 2.95 -0.80
C LEU A 30 10.97 4.13 -0.22
N SER A 31 11.07 4.24 1.12
CA SER A 31 11.85 5.26 1.80
C SER A 31 13.35 5.08 1.56
N TYR A 32 13.82 3.83 1.49
CA TYR A 32 15.19 3.54 1.10
C TYR A 32 15.48 4.05 -0.30
N TRP A 33 14.58 3.81 -1.27
CA TRP A 33 14.68 4.35 -2.61
C TRP A 33 14.73 5.88 -2.59
N SER A 34 13.76 6.53 -1.98
CA SER A 34 13.69 7.99 -1.86
C SER A 34 14.97 8.59 -1.27
N ARG A 35 15.47 8.02 -0.16
CA ARG A 35 16.61 8.56 0.58
C ARG A 35 17.96 8.39 -0.13
N TYR A 36 18.18 7.22 -0.76
CA TYR A 36 19.46 6.87 -1.36
C TYR A 36 19.53 7.16 -2.87
N LYS A 37 18.43 7.61 -3.44
CA LYS A 37 18.30 8.01 -4.85
C LYS A 37 17.56 9.34 -4.98
N PRO A 38 18.09 10.42 -4.38
CA PRO A 38 17.43 11.73 -4.39
C PRO A 38 17.24 12.27 -5.82
N GLU A 39 18.05 11.80 -6.78
CA GLU A 39 17.93 12.15 -8.19
C GLU A 39 16.62 11.64 -8.84
N ASP A 40 15.97 10.62 -8.26
CA ASP A 40 14.71 10.06 -8.76
C ASP A 40 13.49 10.88 -8.31
N ASN A 41 13.69 11.90 -7.44
CA ASN A 41 12.68 12.84 -6.94
C ASN A 41 11.43 12.16 -6.37
N VAL A 42 11.61 11.20 -5.46
CA VAL A 42 10.54 10.45 -4.79
C VAL A 42 10.38 10.94 -3.36
N GLU A 43 9.13 11.17 -2.96
CA GLU A 43 8.75 11.43 -1.57
C GLU A 43 7.88 10.29 -1.05
N VAL A 44 8.17 9.83 0.18
CA VAL A 44 7.37 8.81 0.88
C VAL A 44 6.96 9.37 2.23
N PHE A 45 5.68 9.29 2.55
CA PHE A 45 5.12 9.75 3.82
C PHE A 45 3.98 8.85 4.28
N THR A 46 3.71 8.92 5.56
CA THR A 46 2.57 8.24 6.18
C THR A 46 1.39 9.19 6.34
N VAL A 47 0.18 8.68 6.14
CA VAL A 47 -1.05 9.48 6.20
C VAL A 47 -2.14 8.75 6.99
N ALA A 48 -2.82 9.45 7.88
CA ALA A 48 -3.93 8.93 8.68
C ALA A 48 -5.14 9.87 8.60
N ARG A 49 -6.31 9.41 9.05
CA ARG A 49 -7.49 10.29 9.17
C ARG A 49 -7.19 11.50 10.06
N ASP A 50 -6.50 11.25 11.17
CA ASP A 50 -6.04 12.24 12.14
C ASP A 50 -4.60 11.90 12.56
N ASN A 51 -3.71 12.89 12.53
CA ASN A 51 -2.32 12.76 12.95
C ASN A 51 -2.02 13.49 14.27
N SER A 52 -3.03 13.91 15.02
CA SER A 52 -2.87 14.58 16.31
C SER A 52 -2.50 13.63 17.45
N ARG A 53 -2.68 12.33 17.27
CA ARG A 53 -2.36 11.28 18.23
C ARG A 53 -1.65 10.10 17.57
N PRO A 54 -0.87 9.33 18.35
CA PRO A 54 -0.31 8.08 17.84
C PRO A 54 -1.40 7.08 17.44
N ILE A 55 -1.16 6.39 16.32
CA ILE A 55 -1.87 5.21 15.85
C ILE A 55 -1.34 4.01 16.65
N GLU A 56 -2.20 3.17 17.20
CA GLU A 56 -1.83 1.89 17.79
C GLU A 56 -2.07 0.76 16.78
N CYS A 57 -0.96 0.20 16.26
CA CYS A 57 -1.00 -0.86 15.27
C CYS A 57 -1.44 -2.21 15.88
N ASN A 58 -1.63 -3.22 15.04
CA ASN A 58 -2.26 -4.49 15.38
C ASN A 58 -1.58 -5.25 16.54
N LYS A 59 -0.26 -5.15 16.65
CA LYS A 59 0.55 -5.79 17.73
C LYS A 59 1.05 -4.79 18.78
N GLY A 60 0.47 -3.58 18.79
CA GLY A 60 0.73 -2.57 19.81
C GLY A 60 1.88 -1.62 19.51
N LEU A 61 2.49 -1.65 18.32
CA LEU A 61 3.42 -0.61 17.90
C LEU A 61 2.67 0.72 17.78
N ARG A 62 3.22 1.77 18.36
CA ARG A 62 2.63 3.12 18.27
C ARG A 62 3.46 3.98 17.34
N VAL A 63 2.79 4.62 16.38
CA VAL A 63 3.40 5.46 15.37
C VAL A 63 2.56 6.71 15.15
N LEU A 64 3.21 7.85 14.94
CA LEU A 64 2.54 9.09 14.55
C LEU A 64 2.65 9.23 13.02
N ALA A 65 1.52 9.45 12.35
CA ALA A 65 1.52 9.70 10.92
C ALA A 65 2.08 11.10 10.62
N ASP A 66 2.77 11.23 9.47
CA ASP A 66 3.34 12.51 9.04
C ASP A 66 2.23 13.53 8.72
N HIS A 67 1.13 13.07 8.11
CA HIS A 67 0.02 13.92 7.68
C HIS A 67 -1.34 13.37 8.10
N SER A 68 -2.30 14.26 8.24
CA SER A 68 -3.73 13.90 8.21
C SER A 68 -4.24 13.83 6.76
N TRP A 69 -5.44 13.25 6.56
CA TRP A 69 -6.08 13.28 5.23
C TRP A 69 -6.22 14.69 4.65
N ASP A 70 -6.48 15.67 5.52
CA ASP A 70 -6.68 17.07 5.11
C ASP A 70 -5.38 17.81 4.82
N SER A 71 -4.27 17.41 5.44
CA SER A 71 -2.97 18.08 5.31
C SER A 71 -1.99 17.38 4.38
N ALA A 72 -2.33 16.16 3.92
CA ALA A 72 -1.46 15.39 3.04
C ALA A 72 -1.25 16.08 1.69
N PRO A 73 -0.03 16.05 1.15
CA PRO A 73 0.20 16.44 -0.24
C PRO A 73 -0.57 15.52 -1.20
N ALA A 74 -0.62 15.87 -2.48
CA ALA A 74 -1.18 14.99 -3.50
C ALA A 74 -0.47 13.62 -3.46
N ILE A 75 -1.25 12.55 -3.57
CA ILE A 75 -0.76 11.16 -3.54
C ILE A 75 -0.79 10.59 -4.95
N ASP A 76 0.39 10.32 -5.53
CA ASP A 76 0.51 9.63 -6.83
C ASP A 76 0.37 8.11 -6.67
N VAL A 77 0.84 7.58 -5.55
CA VAL A 77 0.74 6.14 -5.23
C VAL A 77 0.22 5.98 -3.81
N LEU A 78 -0.93 5.35 -3.66
CA LEU A 78 -1.46 4.99 -2.35
C LEU A 78 -1.07 3.55 -2.00
N VAL A 79 -0.52 3.34 -0.82
CA VAL A 79 -0.36 2.01 -0.21
C VAL A 79 -1.32 1.89 0.97
N TYR A 80 -2.29 0.99 0.87
CA TYR A 80 -3.28 0.74 1.93
C TYR A 80 -2.97 -0.60 2.62
N PRO A 81 -2.51 -0.61 3.88
CA PRO A 81 -2.22 -1.84 4.62
C PRO A 81 -3.49 -2.55 5.08
N GLY A 82 -3.35 -3.81 5.48
CA GLY A 82 -4.37 -4.55 6.19
C GLY A 82 -4.21 -4.49 7.71
N GLY A 83 -4.74 -5.49 8.37
CA GLY A 83 -4.78 -5.63 9.83
C GLY A 83 -6.22 -5.65 10.35
N ASP A 84 -6.38 -5.95 11.64
CA ASP A 84 -7.70 -6.07 12.28
C ASP A 84 -8.52 -4.77 12.20
N GLY A 85 -7.84 -3.62 12.12
CA GLY A 85 -8.48 -2.32 11.96
C GLY A 85 -9.31 -2.18 10.67
N THR A 86 -9.03 -2.96 9.62
CA THR A 86 -9.84 -2.94 8.40
C THR A 86 -11.28 -3.40 8.64
N ARG A 87 -11.50 -4.32 9.58
CA ARG A 87 -12.84 -4.80 9.96
C ARG A 87 -13.74 -3.67 10.51
N ILE A 88 -13.13 -2.70 11.17
CA ILE A 88 -13.84 -1.53 11.73
C ILE A 88 -14.11 -0.48 10.65
N GLN A 89 -13.25 -0.42 9.63
CA GLN A 89 -13.33 0.56 8.56
C GLN A 89 -14.32 0.18 7.44
N ILE A 90 -14.62 -1.12 7.28
CA ILE A 90 -15.66 -1.56 6.34
C ILE A 90 -16.99 -0.90 6.70
N GLY A 91 -17.64 -0.32 5.70
CA GLY A 91 -18.90 0.40 5.88
C GLY A 91 -18.76 1.86 6.34
N ASP A 92 -17.53 2.35 6.60
CA ASP A 92 -17.28 3.75 6.94
C ASP A 92 -17.29 4.62 5.67
N ASP A 93 -18.29 5.49 5.56
CA ASP A 93 -18.48 6.35 4.38
C ASP A 93 -17.33 7.34 4.17
N GLU A 94 -16.66 7.81 5.23
CA GLU A 94 -15.53 8.73 5.11
C GLU A 94 -14.30 8.00 4.58
N VAL A 95 -14.04 6.76 5.02
CA VAL A 95 -12.96 5.92 4.47
C VAL A 95 -13.19 5.68 2.99
N ARG A 96 -14.41 5.24 2.62
CA ARG A 96 -14.76 5.02 1.20
C ARG A 96 -14.59 6.26 0.34
N ALA A 97 -15.07 7.40 0.83
CA ALA A 97 -14.96 8.66 0.12
C ALA A 97 -13.51 9.10 -0.06
N TRP A 98 -12.69 8.99 1.00
CA TRP A 98 -11.28 9.35 0.95
C TRP A 98 -10.51 8.45 -0.02
N VAL A 99 -10.66 7.13 0.07
CA VAL A 99 -9.97 6.16 -0.81
C VAL A 99 -10.34 6.41 -2.28
N ARG A 100 -11.63 6.62 -2.59
CA ARG A 100 -12.07 6.96 -3.94
C ARG A 100 -11.44 8.26 -4.42
N SER A 101 -11.46 9.30 -3.59
CA SER A 101 -10.92 10.61 -3.96
C SER A 101 -9.41 10.60 -4.20
N VAL A 102 -8.67 9.73 -3.48
CA VAL A 102 -7.25 9.51 -3.76
C VAL A 102 -7.09 8.73 -5.06
N HIS A 103 -7.82 7.63 -5.22
CA HIS A 103 -7.75 6.79 -6.43
C HIS A 103 -8.00 7.57 -7.72
N GLU A 104 -8.99 8.47 -7.74
CA GLU A 104 -9.33 9.29 -8.92
C GLU A 104 -8.17 10.18 -9.39
N ARG A 105 -7.22 10.50 -8.53
CA ARG A 105 -6.09 11.39 -8.81
C ARG A 105 -4.75 10.68 -8.84
N ALA A 106 -4.66 9.53 -8.18
CA ALA A 106 -3.44 8.75 -8.10
C ALA A 106 -3.12 8.03 -9.42
N ARG A 107 -1.86 7.81 -9.65
CA ARG A 107 -1.38 6.93 -10.75
C ARG A 107 -1.64 5.47 -10.42
N LEU A 108 -1.49 5.10 -9.14
CA LEU A 108 -1.67 3.75 -8.64
C LEU A 108 -2.32 3.76 -7.25
N THR A 109 -3.28 2.87 -7.05
CA THR A 109 -3.82 2.54 -5.73
C THR A 109 -3.43 1.12 -5.39
N THR A 110 -2.74 0.93 -4.26
CA THR A 110 -2.24 -0.40 -3.91
C THR A 110 -2.71 -0.82 -2.53
N SER A 111 -2.77 -2.14 -2.30
CA SER A 111 -3.10 -2.70 -0.99
C SER A 111 -2.21 -3.86 -0.62
N VAL A 112 -2.08 -4.10 0.68
CA VAL A 112 -1.43 -5.28 1.25
C VAL A 112 -2.44 -5.97 2.16
N CYS A 113 -2.49 -7.32 2.11
CA CYS A 113 -3.29 -8.12 3.01
C CYS A 113 -4.80 -7.73 2.95
N THR A 114 -5.46 -7.56 4.10
CA THR A 114 -6.86 -7.13 4.19
C THR A 114 -7.10 -5.67 3.79
N GLY A 115 -6.06 -4.92 3.41
CA GLY A 115 -6.22 -3.63 2.73
C GLY A 115 -7.05 -3.73 1.44
N ALA A 116 -7.02 -4.90 0.77
CA ALA A 116 -7.87 -5.19 -0.37
C ALA A 116 -9.38 -5.11 -0.05
N TRP A 117 -9.79 -5.38 1.19
CA TRP A 117 -11.18 -5.25 1.62
C TRP A 117 -11.66 -3.80 1.57
N ILE A 118 -10.78 -2.86 1.93
CA ILE A 118 -11.11 -1.43 1.88
C ILE A 118 -11.25 -0.95 0.44
N LEU A 119 -10.39 -1.45 -0.46
CA LEU A 119 -10.54 -1.17 -1.90
C LEU A 119 -11.83 -1.80 -2.46
N ALA A 120 -12.20 -3.00 -2.02
CA ALA A 120 -13.46 -3.64 -2.40
C ALA A 120 -14.68 -2.88 -1.87
N ASP A 121 -14.68 -2.49 -0.59
CA ASP A 121 -15.74 -1.69 0.03
C ASP A 121 -15.90 -0.30 -0.62
N ALA A 122 -14.79 0.29 -1.08
CA ALA A 122 -14.82 1.48 -1.91
C ALA A 122 -15.33 1.23 -3.35
N GLY A 123 -15.60 -0.03 -3.74
CA GLY A 123 -16.09 -0.42 -5.06
C GLY A 123 -15.02 -0.43 -6.15
N LEU A 124 -13.75 -0.34 -5.79
CA LEU A 124 -12.63 -0.23 -6.74
C LEU A 124 -12.23 -1.58 -7.34
N LEU A 125 -12.60 -2.71 -6.70
CA LEU A 125 -12.23 -4.06 -7.16
C LEU A 125 -13.37 -4.78 -7.94
N LYS A 126 -14.45 -4.09 -8.23
CA LYS A 126 -15.62 -4.70 -8.90
C LYS A 126 -15.26 -5.29 -10.25
N GLY A 127 -15.41 -6.62 -10.36
CA GLY A 127 -15.13 -7.38 -11.58
C GLY A 127 -13.64 -7.46 -11.95
N ARG A 128 -12.74 -7.14 -11.01
CA ARG A 128 -11.30 -7.12 -11.25
C ARG A 128 -10.58 -8.31 -10.59
N PRO A 129 -9.43 -8.74 -11.12
CA PRO A 129 -8.58 -9.69 -10.43
C PRO A 129 -7.92 -9.04 -9.21
N ALA A 130 -7.95 -9.74 -8.06
CA ALA A 130 -7.33 -9.26 -6.84
C ALA A 130 -6.85 -10.41 -5.95
N THR A 131 -5.86 -10.11 -5.12
CA THR A 131 -5.41 -10.98 -4.03
C THR A 131 -5.53 -10.28 -2.68
N THR A 132 -5.49 -11.07 -1.62
CA THR A 132 -5.51 -10.63 -0.22
C THR A 132 -4.72 -11.64 0.61
N HIS A 133 -4.75 -11.53 1.95
CA HIS A 133 -4.22 -12.56 2.82
C HIS A 133 -4.91 -13.91 2.55
N TRP A 134 -4.15 -15.00 2.61
CA TRP A 134 -4.62 -16.33 2.18
C TRP A 134 -5.82 -16.85 2.99
N GLU A 135 -5.99 -16.44 4.24
CA GLU A 135 -7.13 -16.81 5.08
C GLU A 135 -8.38 -15.96 4.83
N ASP A 136 -8.23 -14.79 4.20
CA ASP A 136 -9.23 -13.72 4.19
C ASP A 136 -9.95 -13.54 2.84
N PHE A 137 -9.87 -14.54 1.94
CA PHE A 137 -10.54 -14.47 0.64
C PHE A 137 -12.07 -14.57 0.71
N ASP A 138 -12.59 -15.31 1.67
CA ASP A 138 -14.03 -15.51 1.78
C ASP A 138 -14.71 -14.22 2.23
N GLU A 139 -14.08 -13.46 3.12
CA GLU A 139 -14.52 -12.12 3.51
C GLU A 139 -14.39 -11.11 2.37
N LEU A 140 -13.29 -11.14 1.60
CA LEU A 140 -13.14 -10.30 0.41
C LEU A 140 -14.30 -10.51 -0.57
N LEU A 141 -14.63 -11.78 -0.85
CA LEU A 141 -15.71 -12.14 -1.77
C LEU A 141 -17.12 -11.90 -1.16
N ALA A 142 -17.23 -11.83 0.16
CA ALA A 142 -18.47 -11.41 0.82
C ALA A 142 -18.73 -9.91 0.67
N ILE A 143 -17.66 -9.08 0.58
CA ILE A 143 -17.79 -7.64 0.30
C ILE A 143 -18.20 -7.42 -1.16
N ASP A 144 -17.53 -8.09 -2.12
CA ASP A 144 -17.89 -8.03 -3.53
C ASP A 144 -17.61 -9.37 -4.22
N GLY A 145 -18.66 -10.14 -4.45
CA GLY A 145 -18.61 -11.45 -5.10
C GLY A 145 -18.25 -11.43 -6.58
N SER A 146 -18.10 -10.25 -7.21
CA SER A 146 -17.66 -10.12 -8.60
C SER A 146 -16.14 -10.13 -8.76
N ILE A 147 -15.38 -10.07 -7.66
CA ILE A 147 -13.92 -10.06 -7.66
C ILE A 147 -13.39 -11.40 -8.18
N GLU A 148 -12.43 -11.36 -9.10
CA GLU A 148 -11.71 -12.54 -9.57
C GLU A 148 -10.57 -12.87 -8.60
N ALA A 149 -10.81 -13.77 -7.64
CA ALA A 149 -9.88 -14.08 -6.55
C ALA A 149 -8.62 -14.80 -7.04
N ARG A 150 -7.47 -14.16 -6.94
CA ARG A 150 -6.15 -14.67 -7.30
C ARG A 150 -5.44 -15.28 -6.08
N ARG A 151 -5.93 -16.42 -5.61
CA ARG A 151 -5.54 -17.05 -4.32
C ARG A 151 -4.07 -17.48 -4.24
N LYS A 152 -3.36 -17.62 -5.38
CA LYS A 152 -1.98 -18.11 -5.42
C LYS A 152 -0.96 -17.02 -5.76
N ASP A 153 -1.43 -15.85 -6.14
CA ASP A 153 -0.57 -14.78 -6.60
C ASP A 153 -0.02 -13.98 -5.42
N ARG A 154 1.26 -13.74 -5.43
CA ARG A 154 1.96 -12.96 -4.40
C ARG A 154 1.50 -11.49 -4.42
N PHE A 155 1.26 -10.97 -5.61
CA PHE A 155 0.55 -9.72 -5.87
C PHE A 155 -0.10 -9.78 -7.27
N VAL A 156 -1.09 -8.95 -7.48
CA VAL A 156 -1.83 -8.83 -8.75
C VAL A 156 -1.75 -7.38 -9.20
N ASP A 157 -1.26 -7.16 -10.42
CA ASP A 157 -1.28 -5.86 -11.09
C ASP A 157 -2.44 -5.85 -12.11
N ASP A 158 -3.42 -5.00 -11.88
CA ASP A 158 -4.59 -4.78 -12.76
C ASP A 158 -4.60 -3.33 -13.30
N GLY A 159 -3.46 -2.82 -13.69
CA GLY A 159 -3.34 -1.50 -14.32
C GLY A 159 -3.20 -0.37 -13.30
N ASP A 160 -4.25 0.27 -12.89
CA ASP A 160 -4.29 1.36 -11.92
C ASP A 160 -4.40 0.87 -10.46
N ILE A 161 -4.66 -0.43 -10.26
CA ILE A 161 -4.74 -1.06 -8.95
C ILE A 161 -3.77 -2.24 -8.84
N ILE A 162 -3.05 -2.30 -7.72
CA ILE A 162 -2.19 -3.44 -7.39
C ILE A 162 -2.56 -3.94 -6.01
N THR A 163 -2.90 -5.23 -5.89
CA THR A 163 -3.17 -5.86 -4.60
C THR A 163 -2.09 -6.86 -4.26
N ALA A 164 -1.57 -6.84 -3.04
CA ALA A 164 -0.61 -7.81 -2.53
C ALA A 164 -1.25 -8.74 -1.51
N ALA A 165 -0.75 -9.97 -1.48
CA ALA A 165 -1.13 -10.97 -0.49
C ALA A 165 -0.70 -10.57 0.94
N GLY A 166 -0.76 -11.51 1.89
CA GLY A 166 -0.54 -11.20 3.30
C GLY A 166 0.89 -10.82 3.65
N ILE A 167 0.97 -9.87 4.51
CA ILE A 167 2.05 -9.40 5.36
C ILE A 167 3.35 -9.10 4.58
N SER A 168 4.22 -10.10 4.43
CA SER A 168 5.52 -9.92 3.77
C SER A 168 5.43 -9.65 2.25
N ALA A 169 4.26 -9.89 1.64
CA ALA A 169 4.05 -9.62 0.22
C ALA A 169 4.13 -8.13 -0.14
N GLY A 170 3.91 -7.24 0.85
CA GLY A 170 4.09 -5.80 0.69
C GLY A 170 5.51 -5.40 0.31
N ILE A 171 6.53 -6.14 0.76
CA ILE A 171 7.94 -5.90 0.39
C ILE A 171 8.15 -6.19 -1.10
N ASP A 172 7.64 -7.33 -1.59
CA ASP A 172 7.76 -7.70 -3.01
C ASP A 172 7.00 -6.73 -3.90
N MET A 173 5.79 -6.34 -3.50
CA MET A 173 5.01 -5.31 -4.19
C MET A 173 5.76 -3.99 -4.26
N ALA A 174 6.37 -3.53 -3.16
CA ALA A 174 7.12 -2.28 -3.14
C ALA A 174 8.33 -2.29 -4.08
N LEU A 175 9.07 -3.41 -4.16
CA LEU A 175 10.13 -3.59 -5.15
C LEU A 175 9.58 -3.58 -6.59
N TYR A 176 8.43 -4.20 -6.81
CA TYR A 176 7.74 -4.16 -8.10
C TYR A 176 7.30 -2.74 -8.46
N LEU A 177 6.80 -1.95 -7.50
CA LEU A 177 6.46 -0.54 -7.73
C LEU A 177 7.66 0.27 -8.22
N ILE A 178 8.85 0.06 -7.65
CA ILE A 178 10.08 0.71 -8.13
C ILE A 178 10.38 0.31 -9.58
N ALA A 179 10.27 -0.98 -9.90
CA ALA A 179 10.50 -1.47 -11.26
C ALA A 179 9.53 -0.83 -12.26
N ARG A 180 8.27 -0.71 -11.89
CA ARG A 180 7.19 -0.19 -12.74
C ARG A 180 7.24 1.32 -12.90
N LEU A 181 7.55 2.06 -11.82
CA LEU A 181 7.52 3.53 -11.81
C LEU A 181 8.83 4.16 -12.29
N HIS A 182 9.93 3.43 -12.19
CA HIS A 182 11.25 3.88 -12.58
C HIS A 182 11.95 2.88 -13.51
N SER A 183 12.51 1.78 -12.98
CA SER A 183 13.16 0.74 -13.77
C SER A 183 13.43 -0.54 -12.97
N GLU A 184 13.53 -1.68 -13.67
CA GLU A 184 13.95 -2.94 -13.06
C GLU A 184 15.36 -2.87 -12.44
N ASP A 185 16.28 -2.13 -13.07
CA ASP A 185 17.64 -1.98 -12.54
C ASP A 185 17.64 -1.23 -11.22
N ARG A 186 16.79 -0.20 -11.08
CA ARG A 186 16.62 0.50 -9.81
C ARG A 186 16.05 -0.43 -8.74
N ALA A 187 15.03 -1.22 -9.07
CA ALA A 187 14.46 -2.20 -8.15
C ALA A 187 15.50 -3.24 -7.70
N ARG A 188 16.32 -3.77 -8.64
CA ARG A 188 17.42 -4.71 -8.32
C ARG A 188 18.49 -4.07 -7.43
N GLU A 189 18.82 -2.80 -7.67
CA GLU A 189 19.76 -2.05 -6.83
C GLU A 189 19.24 -1.92 -5.40
N ILE A 190 17.99 -1.47 -5.23
CA ILE A 190 17.39 -1.31 -3.91
C ILE A 190 17.27 -2.66 -3.20
N LYS A 191 16.78 -3.71 -3.87
CA LYS A 191 16.73 -5.07 -3.33
C LYS A 191 18.08 -5.53 -2.78
N ARG A 192 19.18 -5.32 -3.55
CA ARG A 192 20.52 -5.70 -3.13
C ARG A 192 20.99 -4.92 -1.90
N ARG A 193 20.70 -3.62 -1.85
CA ARG A 193 21.08 -2.76 -0.73
C ARG A 193 20.34 -3.13 0.56
N LEU A 194 19.08 -3.53 0.45
CA LEU A 194 18.28 -4.05 1.55
C LEU A 194 18.70 -5.47 1.97
N GLN A 195 19.59 -6.13 1.22
CA GLN A 195 19.93 -7.55 1.40
C GLN A 195 18.68 -8.44 1.45
N TYR A 196 17.67 -8.08 0.67
CA TYR A 196 16.42 -8.84 0.63
C TYR A 196 16.57 -10.09 -0.24
N GLU A 197 16.83 -11.20 0.40
CA GLU A 197 16.97 -12.54 -0.18
C GLU A 197 15.88 -13.46 0.38
N PRO A 198 14.67 -13.49 -0.22
CA PRO A 198 13.50 -14.17 0.33
C PRO A 198 13.57 -15.70 0.13
N ALA A 199 14.59 -16.31 0.68
CA ALA A 199 14.75 -17.75 0.75
C ALA A 199 15.05 -18.14 2.21
N PRO A 200 14.02 -18.15 3.08
CA PRO A 200 14.22 -18.50 4.48
C PRO A 200 14.71 -19.95 4.63
N PRO A 201 15.48 -20.24 5.68
CA PRO A 201 16.06 -21.58 5.91
C PRO A 201 15.04 -22.61 6.43
N VAL A 202 13.76 -22.26 6.51
CA VAL A 202 12.66 -23.10 7.03
C VAL A 202 11.53 -23.21 6.01
#